data_e2735c4e3245fb2c132ddf2d35e75131
#
_entry.id   e2735c4e3245fb2c132ddf2d35e75131
#
_cell.length_a   1.000
_cell.length_b   1.000
_cell.length_c   1.000
_cell.angle_alpha   90.00
_cell.angle_beta   90.00
_cell.angle_gamma   90.00
#
_symmetry.space_group_name_H-M   'P 1'
#
loop_
_entity.id
_entity.type
_entity.pdbx_description
1 polymer ?
#
loop_
_entity_poly.entity_id
_entity_poly.type
_entity_poly.pdbx_seq_one_letter_code
_entity_poly.pdbx_strand_id
1 'polypeptide(L)' 'KYGHIAIGVKDIHLICQGLENNGCKITTKPKIMKNSTTVLAFVEDPDGYKIELIERD' A
#
# COMPACT_ATOMS: atom_id res chain seq x y z
N LYS A 1 4.99 9.90 16.87
CA LYS A 1 5.04 9.93 16.29
C LYS A 1 4.55 9.46 15.29
N TYR A 2 4.77 9.01 14.77
CA TYR A 2 4.21 8.72 13.80
C TYR A 2 4.55 7.62 13.19
N GLY A 3 4.06 6.78 12.94
CA GLY A 3 4.26 5.65 12.25
C GLY A 3 3.43 5.67 11.03
N HIS A 4 3.10 4.55 10.45
CA HIS A 4 2.25 4.50 9.28
C HIS A 4 0.98 3.72 9.63
N ILE A 5 -0.04 3.92 8.81
CA ILE A 5 -1.29 3.18 8.94
C ILE A 5 -1.17 1.93 8.08
N ALA A 6 -1.60 0.79 8.60
CA ALA A 6 -1.63 -0.46 7.85
C ALA A 6 -3.09 -0.82 7.56
N ILE A 7 -3.40 -1.06 6.29
CA ILE A 7 -4.76 -1.34 5.85
C ILE A 7 -4.81 -2.65 5.07
N GLY A 8 -5.73 -3.53 5.42
CA GLY A 8 -5.95 -4.76 4.67
C GLY A 8 -6.84 -4.49 3.47
N VAL A 9 -6.44 -4.99 2.29
CA VAL A 9 -7.19 -4.80 1.06
C VAL A 9 -7.29 -6.13 0.33
N LYS A 10 -8.29 -6.28 -0.53
CA LYS A 10 -8.47 -7.53 -1.25
C LYS A 10 -7.68 -7.56 -2.55
N ASP A 11 -7.71 -6.50 -3.32
CA ASP A 11 -7.00 -6.44 -4.60
C ASP A 11 -6.03 -5.29 -4.54
N ILE A 12 -4.82 -5.61 -4.12
CA ILE A 12 -3.84 -4.58 -3.83
C ILE A 12 -3.41 -3.83 -5.09
N HIS A 13 -3.38 -4.50 -6.24
CA HIS A 13 -3.00 -3.84 -7.49
C HIS A 13 -4.06 -2.81 -7.90
N LEU A 14 -5.32 -3.18 -7.76
CA LEU A 14 -6.41 -2.28 -8.09
C LEU A 14 -6.45 -1.08 -7.14
N ILE A 15 -6.25 -1.34 -5.86
CA ILE A 15 -6.24 -0.27 -4.86
C ILE A 15 -5.08 0.69 -5.11
N CYS A 16 -3.90 0.16 -5.39
CA CYS A 16 -2.75 1.01 -5.68
C CYS A 16 -2.99 1.88 -6.91
N GLN A 17 -3.59 1.31 -7.95
CA GLN A 17 -3.88 2.06 -9.15
C GLN A 17 -4.87 3.20 -8.87
N GLY A 18 -5.90 2.90 -8.08
CA GLY A 18 -6.89 3.92 -7.72
C GLY A 18 -6.28 5.04 -6.89
N LEU A 19 -5.43 4.68 -5.93
CA LEU A 19 -4.78 5.68 -5.09
C LEU A 19 -3.84 6.55 -5.92
N GLU A 20 -3.09 5.95 -6.82
CA GLU A 20 -2.18 6.70 -7.68
C GLU A 20 -2.96 7.69 -8.55
N ASN A 21 -4.11 7.25 -9.08
CA ASN A 21 -4.96 8.12 -9.89
C ASN A 21 -5.53 9.28 -9.08
N ASN A 22 -5.57 9.15 -7.76
CA ASN A 22 -6.07 10.18 -6.87
C ASN A 22 -4.97 11.02 -6.23
N GLY A 23 -3.76 10.93 -6.74
CA GLY A 23 -2.68 11.79 -6.28
C GLY A 23 -1.75 11.19 -5.25
N CYS A 24 -1.95 9.93 -4.88
CA CYS A 24 -1.04 9.28 -3.96
C CYS A 24 0.20 8.80 -4.70
N LYS A 25 1.30 8.71 -3.99
CA LYS A 25 2.54 8.24 -4.57
C LYS A 25 2.79 6.81 -4.12
N ILE A 26 3.06 5.92 -5.08
CA ILE A 26 3.40 4.54 -4.76
C ILE A 26 4.90 4.50 -4.47
N THR A 27 5.25 4.38 -3.20
CA THR A 27 6.66 4.37 -2.81
C THR A 27 7.26 2.97 -2.87
N THR A 28 6.41 1.94 -2.71
CA THR A 28 6.82 0.56 -2.91
C THR A 28 5.69 -0.14 -3.64
N LYS A 29 5.96 -0.59 -4.85
CA LYS A 29 4.95 -1.30 -5.63
C LYS A 29 4.61 -2.63 -4.96
N PRO A 30 3.42 -3.19 -5.22
CA PRO A 30 3.03 -4.46 -4.63
C PRO A 30 4.11 -5.52 -4.86
N LYS A 31 4.51 -6.16 -3.77
CA LYS A 31 5.52 -7.22 -3.84
C LYS A 31 5.23 -8.24 -2.75
N ILE A 32 5.72 -9.45 -2.98
CA ILE A 32 5.58 -10.53 -2.00
C ILE A 32 6.66 -10.38 -0.94
N MET A 33 6.24 -10.45 0.33
CA MET A 33 7.20 -10.39 1.43
C MET A 33 8.08 -11.62 1.40
N LYS A 34 9.33 -11.43 1.81
CA LYS A 34 10.27 -12.54 1.91
C LYS A 34 9.75 -13.58 2.90
N ASN A 35 9.85 -14.85 2.50
CA ASN A 35 9.42 -15.97 3.31
C ASN A 35 7.93 -15.98 3.63
N SER A 36 7.12 -15.41 2.73
CA SER A 36 5.69 -15.31 2.95
C SER A 36 4.97 -15.32 1.61
N THR A 37 3.66 -15.50 1.65
CA THR A 37 2.82 -15.32 0.47
C THR A 37 2.06 -14.00 0.54
N THR A 38 2.33 -13.20 1.56
CA THR A 38 1.64 -11.92 1.74
C THR A 38 2.18 -10.88 0.75
N VAL A 39 1.27 -10.22 0.05
CA VAL A 39 1.63 -9.14 -0.85
C VAL A 39 1.40 -7.82 -0.12
N LEU A 40 2.36 -6.93 -0.20
CA LEU A 40 2.22 -5.62 0.42
C LEU A 40 2.71 -4.52 -0.50
N ALA A 41 2.28 -3.31 -0.20
CA ALA A 41 2.73 -2.13 -0.92
C ALA A 41 2.75 -0.95 0.04
N PHE A 42 3.53 0.06 -0.28
CA PHE A 42 3.55 1.30 0.49
C PHE A 42 3.17 2.45 -0.43
N VAL A 43 2.30 3.30 0.07
CA VAL A 43 1.89 4.50 -0.65
C VAL A 43 2.01 5.70 0.28
N GLU A 44 2.08 6.87 -0.32
CA GLU A 44 2.14 8.12 0.42
C GLU A 44 1.06 9.02 -0.12
N ASP A 45 0.22 9.57 0.77
CA ASP A 45 -0.85 10.44 0.31
C ASP A 45 -0.31 11.82 -0.03
N PRO A 46 -1.13 12.71 -0.63
CA PRO A 46 -0.65 14.04 -1.02
C PRO A 46 -0.10 14.88 0.14
N ASP A 47 -0.51 14.56 1.36
CA ASP A 47 -0.04 15.28 2.54
C ASP A 47 1.20 14.64 3.15
N GLY A 48 1.71 13.58 2.56
CA GLY A 48 2.93 12.93 3.02
C GLY A 48 2.74 11.83 4.04
N TYR A 49 1.49 11.43 4.31
CA TYR A 49 1.26 10.32 5.23
C TYR A 49 1.53 9.00 4.55
N LYS A 50 2.20 8.11 5.26
CA LYS A 50 2.57 6.80 4.73
C LYS A 50 1.52 5.77 5.10
N ILE A 51 1.15 4.95 4.13
CA ILE A 51 0.13 3.92 4.29
C ILE A 51 0.71 2.61 3.80
N GLU A 52 0.61 1.59 4.62
CA GLU A 52 1.00 0.24 4.23
C GLU A 52 -0.26 -0.52 3.81
N LEU A 53 -0.25 -1.08 2.62
CA LEU A 53 -1.35 -1.90 2.13
C LEU A 53 -0.94 -3.35 2.22
N ILE A 54 -1.82 -4.19 2.79
CA ILE A 54 -1.54 -5.61 2.95
C ILE A 54 -2.69 -6.35 2.30
N GLU A 55 -2.38 -7.22 1.33
CA GLU A 55 -3.43 -7.97 0.66
C GLU A 55 -3.96 -9.05 1.57
N ARG A 56 -5.27 -9.11 1.71
CA ARG A 56 -5.95 -10.10 2.52
C ARG A 56 -7.12 -10.67 1.73
N ASP A 57 -7.40 -11.92 1.97
CA ASP A 57 -8.53 -12.60 1.32
C ASP A 57 -9.87 -12.14 1.88
#